data_9295a2e03fb1cff1ef995cf5b05297a6
#
_entry.id   9295a2e03fb1cff1ef995cf5b05297a6
#
_cell.length_a   1.000
_cell.length_b   1.000
_cell.length_c   1.000
_cell.angle_alpha   90.00
_cell.angle_beta   90.00
_cell.angle_gamma   90.00
#
_symmetry.space_group_name_H-M   'P 1'
#
loop_
_entity.id
_entity.type
_entity.pdbx_description
1 polymer ?
#
loop_
_entity_poly.entity_id
_entity_poly.type
_entity_poly.pdbx_seq_one_letter_code
_entity_poly.pdbx_strand_id
1 'polypeptide(L)'
;MDVNHNSAFKDCYVMQRGDVERFADTLADGFSQYNLFKYACSGKYDHGKMSRFWAYNIVLNLPDAICIADSKEVNSVLIYIPPRSKEPGLLSCLKAGIVEFVFRIGLRRSIRLSRFDAEAQKIAQRYKAADDGYLFAFATRLDKQGQNYGKPLMNALLHYLDATGQGCYLETLKPENVGMYEHFSFRLQDEIKIKTGNLTLYAMHRPKNK
;
A
#
# COMPACT_ATOMS: atom_id res chain seq x y z
N MET A 1 0.19 22.19 -2.90
CA MET A 1 1.07 21.29 -2.14
C MET A 1 1.64 22.10 -0.99
N ASP A 2 1.24 21.79 0.23
CA ASP A 2 1.64 22.57 1.40
C ASP A 2 3.14 22.43 1.68
N VAL A 3 3.75 23.51 2.21
CA VAL A 3 5.19 23.62 2.53
C VAL A 3 5.65 22.47 3.46
N ASN A 4 4.77 21.92 4.29
CA ASN A 4 5.04 20.78 5.16
C ASN A 4 5.24 19.43 4.43
N HIS A 5 4.69 19.28 3.22
CA HIS A 5 4.83 18.05 2.42
C HIS A 5 6.29 17.85 1.97
N ASN A 6 6.95 18.93 1.55
CA ASN A 6 8.30 18.85 0.99
C ASN A 6 9.41 18.60 2.03
N SER A 7 9.20 18.99 3.29
CA SER A 7 10.24 18.87 4.33
C SER A 7 10.36 17.45 4.91
N ALA A 8 9.26 16.75 5.09
CA ALA A 8 9.26 15.41 5.68
C ALA A 8 9.86 14.33 4.75
N PHE A 9 9.72 14.51 3.43
CA PHE A 9 10.17 13.54 2.42
C PHE A 9 11.42 13.99 1.65
N LYS A 10 12.17 14.99 2.16
CA LYS A 10 13.34 15.58 1.48
C LYS A 10 14.46 14.57 1.16
N ASP A 11 14.60 13.55 2.02
CA ASP A 11 15.62 12.50 1.91
C ASP A 11 15.08 11.26 1.17
N CYS A 12 13.85 11.33 0.65
CA CYS A 12 13.22 10.28 -0.13
C CYS A 12 13.09 10.70 -1.59
N TYR A 13 13.06 9.72 -2.47
CA TYR A 13 12.71 9.97 -3.87
C TYR A 13 11.18 10.03 -4.01
N VAL A 14 10.65 11.22 -4.32
CA VAL A 14 9.22 11.40 -4.57
C VAL A 14 8.91 11.00 -6.01
N MET A 15 7.95 10.10 -6.18
CA MET A 15 7.56 9.53 -7.47
C MET A 15 7.18 10.61 -8.49
N GLN A 16 7.69 10.51 -9.69
CA GLN A 16 7.27 11.28 -10.84
C GLN A 16 6.33 10.47 -11.74
N ARG A 17 5.56 11.12 -12.61
CA ARG A 17 4.59 10.42 -13.48
C ARG A 17 5.20 9.30 -14.33
N GLY A 18 6.46 9.46 -14.73
CA GLY A 18 7.19 8.46 -15.51
C GLY A 18 7.68 7.24 -14.72
N ASP A 19 7.55 7.23 -13.38
CA ASP A 19 8.09 6.19 -12.51
C ASP A 19 7.08 5.08 -12.17
N VAL A 20 5.84 5.20 -12.60
CA VAL A 20 4.74 4.27 -12.23
C VAL A 20 5.15 2.82 -12.43
N GLU A 21 5.72 2.46 -13.56
CA GLU A 21 6.14 1.09 -13.87
C GLU A 21 7.23 0.60 -12.91
N ARG A 22 8.21 1.44 -12.56
CA ARG A 22 9.31 1.10 -11.66
C ARG A 22 8.82 0.87 -10.23
N PHE A 23 7.92 1.73 -9.75
CA PHE A 23 7.28 1.57 -8.44
C PHE A 23 6.42 0.31 -8.40
N ALA A 24 5.63 0.08 -9.45
CA ALA A 24 4.79 -1.10 -9.59
C ALA A 24 5.62 -2.40 -9.63
N ASP A 25 6.76 -2.39 -10.30
CA ASP A 25 7.68 -3.53 -10.38
C ASP A 25 8.26 -3.89 -9.00
N THR A 26 8.72 -2.89 -8.26
CA THR A 26 9.22 -3.08 -6.89
C THR A 26 8.14 -3.62 -5.94
N LEU A 27 6.91 -3.10 -6.04
CA LEU A 27 5.78 -3.62 -5.26
C LEU A 27 5.44 -5.06 -5.65
N ALA A 28 5.40 -5.36 -6.94
CA ALA A 28 5.16 -6.72 -7.41
C ALA A 28 6.22 -7.69 -6.90
N ASP A 29 7.50 -7.32 -6.93
CA ASP A 29 8.57 -8.16 -6.42
C ASP A 29 8.46 -8.36 -4.90
N GLY A 30 8.35 -7.28 -4.13
CA GLY A 30 8.30 -7.32 -2.66
C GLY A 30 7.08 -8.06 -2.11
N PHE A 31 5.95 -8.00 -2.82
CA PHE A 31 4.72 -8.72 -2.46
C PHE A 31 4.61 -10.13 -3.06
N SER A 32 5.59 -10.61 -3.83
CA SER A 32 5.50 -11.89 -4.55
C SER A 32 5.29 -13.10 -3.63
N GLN A 33 5.73 -13.02 -2.38
CA GLN A 33 5.55 -14.07 -1.37
C GLN A 33 4.22 -13.99 -0.61
N TYR A 34 3.39 -12.95 -0.85
CA TYR A 34 2.10 -12.80 -0.16
C TYR A 34 1.07 -13.81 -0.65
N ASN A 35 0.43 -14.47 0.29
CA ASN A 35 -0.58 -15.50 0.00
C ASN A 35 -1.78 -14.96 -0.81
N LEU A 36 -2.13 -13.68 -0.63
CA LEU A 36 -3.16 -13.02 -1.44
C LEU A 36 -2.85 -13.11 -2.94
N PHE A 37 -1.63 -12.79 -3.34
CA PHE A 37 -1.27 -12.77 -4.76
C PHE A 37 -1.08 -14.19 -5.31
N LYS A 38 -0.60 -15.13 -4.48
CA LYS A 38 -0.60 -16.55 -4.84
C LYS A 38 -2.04 -17.07 -5.05
N TYR A 39 -2.96 -16.71 -4.16
CA TYR A 39 -4.38 -17.03 -4.30
C TYR A 39 -4.99 -16.39 -5.55
N ALA A 40 -4.77 -15.09 -5.77
CA ALA A 40 -5.27 -14.39 -6.95
C ALA A 40 -4.79 -15.05 -8.25
N CYS A 41 -3.53 -15.50 -8.29
CA CYS A 41 -2.91 -16.16 -9.45
C CYS A 41 -3.15 -17.67 -9.51
N SER A 42 -4.04 -18.26 -8.69
CA SER A 42 -4.32 -19.70 -8.66
C SER A 42 -3.10 -20.55 -8.33
N GLY A 43 -2.28 -20.09 -7.38
CA GLY A 43 -1.12 -20.81 -6.82
C GLY A 43 0.23 -20.43 -7.43
N LYS A 44 0.30 -20.08 -8.70
CA LYS A 44 1.55 -19.65 -9.36
C LYS A 44 1.58 -18.14 -9.50
N TYR A 45 2.50 -17.48 -8.79
CA TYR A 45 2.71 -16.03 -8.89
C TYR A 45 3.08 -15.63 -10.32
N ASP A 46 2.47 -14.54 -10.80
CA ASP A 46 2.72 -13.97 -12.12
C ASP A 46 3.15 -12.51 -11.94
N HIS A 47 4.46 -12.29 -11.93
CA HIS A 47 5.07 -10.97 -11.66
C HIS A 47 4.53 -9.90 -12.62
N GLY A 48 4.51 -10.18 -13.93
CA GLY A 48 4.07 -9.21 -14.93
C GLY A 48 2.61 -8.77 -14.74
N LYS A 49 1.72 -9.69 -14.34
CA LYS A 49 0.33 -9.33 -14.01
C LYS A 49 0.21 -8.55 -12.71
N MET A 50 1.02 -8.90 -11.71
CA MET A 50 1.00 -8.17 -10.43
C MET A 50 1.66 -6.80 -10.54
N SER A 51 2.68 -6.62 -11.37
CA SER A 51 3.20 -5.29 -11.70
C SER A 51 2.11 -4.40 -12.34
N ARG A 52 1.31 -4.94 -13.27
CA ARG A 52 0.16 -4.20 -13.85
C ARG A 52 -0.94 -3.91 -12.83
N PHE A 53 -1.19 -4.83 -11.89
CA PHE A 53 -2.10 -4.58 -10.76
C PHE A 53 -1.63 -3.37 -9.94
N TRP A 54 -0.35 -3.33 -9.60
CA TRP A 54 0.21 -2.22 -8.83
C TRP A 54 0.24 -0.91 -9.63
N ALA A 55 0.60 -0.96 -10.92
CA ALA A 55 0.57 0.23 -11.79
C ALA A 55 -0.85 0.83 -11.87
N TYR A 56 -1.88 0.00 -12.05
CA TYR A 56 -3.27 0.46 -12.02
C TYR A 56 -3.63 1.11 -10.67
N ASN A 57 -3.30 0.48 -9.54
CA ASN A 57 -3.60 1.02 -8.22
C ASN A 57 -2.83 2.32 -7.92
N ILE A 58 -1.58 2.43 -8.35
CA ILE A 58 -0.81 3.67 -8.26
C ILE A 58 -1.55 4.79 -9.02
N VAL A 59 -1.86 4.58 -10.30
CA VAL A 59 -2.52 5.60 -11.14
C VAL A 59 -3.89 5.98 -10.57
N LEU A 60 -4.64 5.01 -10.06
CA LEU A 60 -5.96 5.23 -9.46
C LEU A 60 -5.91 6.16 -8.23
N ASN A 61 -4.87 6.02 -7.41
CA ASN A 61 -4.70 6.77 -6.16
C ASN A 61 -3.80 8.02 -6.30
N LEU A 62 -3.07 8.18 -7.41
CA LEU A 62 -2.12 9.28 -7.63
C LEU A 62 -2.63 10.69 -7.31
N PRO A 63 -3.90 11.05 -7.54
CA PRO A 63 -4.37 12.40 -7.25
C PRO A 63 -4.18 12.82 -5.79
N ASP A 64 -4.25 11.85 -4.86
CA ASP A 64 -4.25 12.12 -3.43
C ASP A 64 -3.11 11.40 -2.68
N ALA A 65 -2.50 10.36 -3.27
CA ALA A 65 -1.49 9.54 -2.60
C ALA A 65 -0.09 10.18 -2.60
N ILE A 66 0.63 9.96 -1.51
CA ILE A 66 2.08 10.23 -1.40
C ILE A 66 2.79 8.93 -1.74
N CYS A 67 3.54 8.93 -2.84
CA CYS A 67 4.32 7.79 -3.32
C CYS A 67 5.81 8.14 -3.24
N ILE A 68 6.56 7.42 -2.40
CA ILE A 68 7.99 7.65 -2.18
C ILE A 68 8.80 6.37 -2.31
N ALA A 69 10.07 6.51 -2.63
CA ALA A 69 11.06 5.44 -2.69
C ALA A 69 12.35 5.83 -1.94
N ASP A 70 13.18 4.84 -1.62
CA ASP A 70 14.49 5.03 -0.99
C ASP A 70 15.44 5.90 -1.84
N SER A 71 15.34 5.73 -3.14
CA SER A 71 16.20 6.41 -4.11
C SER A 71 15.61 6.31 -5.52
N LYS A 72 16.31 6.81 -6.53
CA LYS A 72 15.94 6.67 -7.94
C LYS A 72 15.97 5.21 -8.42
N GLU A 73 16.72 4.34 -7.76
CA GLU A 73 16.79 2.90 -8.05
C GLU A 73 15.51 2.17 -7.66
N VAL A 74 14.70 2.76 -6.76
CA VAL A 74 13.40 2.24 -6.31
C VAL A 74 13.53 0.81 -5.74
N ASN A 75 14.44 0.62 -4.77
CA ASN A 75 14.59 -0.66 -4.07
C ASN A 75 13.49 -0.90 -3.03
N SER A 76 12.95 0.17 -2.48
CA SER A 76 11.83 0.16 -1.53
C SER A 76 10.82 1.24 -1.87
N VAL A 77 9.54 0.95 -1.70
CA VAL A 77 8.41 1.83 -2.02
C VAL A 77 7.46 1.92 -0.85
N LEU A 78 6.98 3.12 -0.58
CA LEU A 78 5.90 3.40 0.35
C LEU A 78 4.84 4.24 -0.33
N ILE A 79 3.57 3.82 -0.21
CA ILE A 79 2.40 4.55 -0.70
C ILE A 79 1.50 4.85 0.50
N TYR A 80 1.28 6.12 0.76
CA TYR A 80 0.42 6.61 1.81
C TYR A 80 -0.72 7.44 1.23
N ILE A 81 -1.94 7.17 1.67
CA ILE A 81 -3.15 7.89 1.30
C ILE A 81 -3.55 8.78 2.49
N PRO A 82 -3.48 10.13 2.36
CA PRO A 82 -3.86 11.06 3.41
C PRO A 82 -5.34 10.93 3.81
N PRO A 83 -5.73 11.36 5.04
CA PRO A 83 -7.13 11.38 5.44
C PRO A 83 -7.96 12.28 4.52
N ARG A 84 -9.25 11.97 4.42
CA ARG A 84 -10.21 12.71 3.56
C ARG A 84 -9.90 12.68 2.06
N SER A 85 -8.97 11.82 1.61
CA SER A 85 -8.81 11.52 0.19
C SER A 85 -10.11 10.96 -0.37
N LYS A 86 -10.47 11.39 -1.56
CA LYS A 86 -11.70 10.92 -2.20
C LYS A 86 -11.54 9.46 -2.63
N GLU A 87 -12.52 8.64 -2.29
CA GLU A 87 -12.57 7.29 -2.85
C GLU A 87 -12.66 7.37 -4.38
N PRO A 88 -11.87 6.56 -5.11
CA PRO A 88 -11.90 6.56 -6.55
C PRO A 88 -13.28 6.19 -7.09
N GLY A 89 -13.95 7.12 -7.74
CA GLY A 89 -15.23 6.88 -8.40
C GLY A 89 -15.10 6.18 -9.75
N LEU A 90 -16.24 5.83 -10.38
CA LEU A 90 -16.26 5.15 -11.68
C LEU A 90 -15.43 5.88 -12.75
N LEU A 91 -15.50 7.20 -12.81
CA LEU A 91 -14.72 8.01 -13.76
C LEU A 91 -13.22 7.90 -13.50
N SER A 92 -12.79 7.82 -12.24
CA SER A 92 -11.38 7.60 -11.87
C SER A 92 -10.92 6.22 -12.31
N CYS A 93 -11.74 5.18 -12.10
CA CYS A 93 -11.46 3.82 -12.56
C CYS A 93 -11.33 3.75 -14.09
N LEU A 94 -12.22 4.42 -14.84
CA LEU A 94 -12.15 4.49 -16.30
C LEU A 94 -10.90 5.22 -16.78
N LYS A 95 -10.56 6.36 -16.18
CA LYS A 95 -9.33 7.11 -16.49
C LYS A 95 -8.06 6.33 -16.15
N ALA A 96 -8.08 5.54 -15.08
CA ALA A 96 -6.97 4.65 -14.72
C ALA A 96 -6.89 3.39 -15.59
N GLY A 97 -7.83 3.17 -16.52
CA GLY A 97 -7.78 2.08 -17.48
C GLY A 97 -8.33 0.75 -16.95
N ILE A 98 -9.44 0.77 -16.18
CA ILE A 98 -10.04 -0.46 -15.59
C ILE A 98 -10.29 -1.56 -16.62
N VAL A 99 -10.70 -1.21 -17.84
CA VAL A 99 -10.98 -2.20 -18.90
C VAL A 99 -9.70 -2.90 -19.33
N GLU A 100 -8.64 -2.12 -19.59
CA GLU A 100 -7.31 -2.65 -19.92
C GLU A 100 -6.75 -3.49 -18.76
N PHE A 101 -6.90 -3.02 -17.54
CA PHE A 101 -6.52 -3.72 -16.33
C PHE A 101 -7.17 -5.12 -16.27
N VAL A 102 -8.51 -5.20 -16.37
CA VAL A 102 -9.25 -6.48 -16.32
C VAL A 102 -8.83 -7.41 -17.46
N PHE A 103 -8.63 -6.87 -18.67
CA PHE A 103 -8.17 -7.65 -19.81
C PHE A 103 -6.76 -8.22 -19.59
N ARG A 104 -5.82 -7.41 -19.10
CA ARG A 104 -4.41 -7.80 -18.95
C ARG A 104 -4.15 -8.74 -17.78
N ILE A 105 -4.78 -8.53 -16.63
CA ILE A 105 -4.61 -9.43 -15.48
C ILE A 105 -5.57 -10.62 -15.50
N GLY A 106 -6.66 -10.53 -16.21
CA GLY A 106 -7.69 -11.54 -16.36
C GLY A 106 -8.82 -11.45 -15.36
N LEU A 107 -10.06 -11.67 -15.83
CA LEU A 107 -11.30 -11.47 -15.07
C LEU A 107 -11.33 -12.22 -13.72
N ARG A 108 -10.88 -13.49 -13.70
CA ARG A 108 -10.87 -14.30 -12.46
C ARG A 108 -9.98 -13.69 -11.38
N ARG A 109 -8.80 -13.15 -11.76
CA ARG A 109 -7.88 -12.48 -10.82
C ARG A 109 -8.46 -11.18 -10.32
N SER A 110 -9.03 -10.39 -11.22
CA SER A 110 -9.69 -9.12 -10.89
C SER A 110 -10.81 -9.34 -9.87
N ILE A 111 -11.68 -10.35 -10.08
CA ILE A 111 -12.76 -10.68 -9.15
C ILE A 111 -12.21 -11.10 -7.77
N ARG A 112 -11.16 -11.92 -7.72
CA ARG A 112 -10.56 -12.35 -6.44
C ARG A 112 -9.96 -11.18 -5.67
N LEU A 113 -9.23 -10.30 -6.33
CA LEU A 113 -8.64 -9.12 -5.72
C LEU A 113 -9.71 -8.14 -5.26
N SER A 114 -10.74 -7.87 -6.07
CA SER A 114 -11.86 -6.99 -5.68
C SER A 114 -12.67 -7.53 -4.48
N ARG A 115 -12.84 -8.85 -4.39
CA ARG A 115 -13.49 -9.45 -3.21
C ARG A 115 -12.67 -9.28 -1.94
N PHE A 116 -11.36 -9.50 -2.04
CA PHE A 116 -10.46 -9.23 -0.93
C PHE A 116 -10.53 -7.76 -0.51
N ASP A 117 -10.41 -6.84 -1.46
CA ASP A 117 -10.45 -5.40 -1.21
C ASP A 117 -11.76 -4.98 -0.52
N ALA A 118 -12.91 -5.49 -0.99
CA ALA A 118 -14.21 -5.22 -0.37
C ALA A 118 -14.32 -5.74 1.07
N GLU A 119 -13.68 -6.87 1.43
CA GLU A 119 -13.62 -7.36 2.81
C GLU A 119 -12.66 -6.50 3.65
N ALA A 120 -11.48 -6.17 3.12
CA ALA A 120 -10.49 -5.32 3.79
C ALA A 120 -11.04 -3.91 4.07
N GLN A 121 -11.75 -3.30 3.12
CA GLN A 121 -12.40 -2.00 3.31
C GLN A 121 -13.42 -2.00 4.46
N LYS A 122 -14.22 -3.06 4.59
CA LYS A 122 -15.18 -3.20 5.72
C LYS A 122 -14.46 -3.30 7.06
N ILE A 123 -13.28 -3.90 7.09
CA ILE A 123 -12.44 -3.99 8.28
C ILE A 123 -11.84 -2.61 8.57
N ALA A 124 -11.28 -1.95 7.56
CA ALA A 124 -10.74 -0.60 7.69
C ALA A 124 -11.76 0.39 8.26
N GLN A 125 -13.02 0.32 7.84
CA GLN A 125 -14.12 1.16 8.36
C GLN A 125 -14.35 1.01 9.86
N ARG A 126 -13.92 -0.09 10.48
CA ARG A 126 -14.07 -0.32 11.94
C ARG A 126 -12.93 0.27 12.76
N TYR A 127 -11.72 0.27 12.20
CA TYR A 127 -10.49 0.55 12.95
C TYR A 127 -9.77 1.83 12.51
N LYS A 128 -10.09 2.37 11.33
CA LYS A 128 -9.56 3.61 10.80
C LYS A 128 -10.47 4.78 11.20
N ALA A 129 -9.96 5.75 11.93
CA ALA A 129 -10.71 6.97 12.23
C ALA A 129 -10.84 7.86 10.97
N ALA A 130 -11.81 8.78 10.98
CA ALA A 130 -12.07 9.65 9.81
C ALA A 130 -10.90 10.57 9.45
N ASP A 131 -10.07 10.93 10.43
CA ASP A 131 -8.88 11.77 10.30
C ASP A 131 -7.57 10.97 10.25
N ASP A 132 -7.64 9.65 10.14
CA ASP A 132 -6.47 8.80 9.90
C ASP A 132 -6.13 8.71 8.42
N GLY A 133 -4.84 8.72 8.12
CA GLY A 133 -4.36 8.27 6.82
C GLY A 133 -4.29 6.75 6.70
N TYR A 134 -3.93 6.29 5.53
CA TYR A 134 -3.84 4.87 5.23
C TYR A 134 -2.48 4.52 4.59
N LEU A 135 -1.68 3.71 5.25
CA LEU A 135 -0.49 3.11 4.64
C LEU A 135 -0.92 1.99 3.70
N PHE A 136 -1.16 2.36 2.43
CA PHE A 136 -1.74 1.51 1.41
C PHE A 136 -0.80 0.40 0.95
N ALA A 137 0.49 0.72 0.78
CA ALA A 137 1.50 -0.26 0.40
C ALA A 137 2.88 0.13 0.93
N PHE A 138 3.61 -0.85 1.42
CA PHE A 138 4.99 -0.71 1.83
C PHE A 138 5.74 -2.01 1.49
N ALA A 139 6.71 -1.93 0.61
CA ALA A 139 7.47 -3.11 0.19
C ALA A 139 8.91 -2.75 -0.22
N THR A 140 9.79 -3.70 0.00
CA THR A 140 11.19 -3.70 -0.45
C THR A 140 11.38 -4.90 -1.38
N ARG A 141 12.14 -4.73 -2.45
CA ARG A 141 12.52 -5.82 -3.38
C ARG A 141 13.09 -7.01 -2.58
N LEU A 142 12.78 -8.23 -3.01
CA LEU A 142 13.17 -9.44 -2.27
C LEU A 142 14.67 -9.52 -1.98
N ASP A 143 15.49 -9.21 -2.98
CA ASP A 143 16.96 -9.23 -2.86
C ASP A 143 17.54 -8.10 -2.01
N LYS A 144 16.71 -7.13 -1.61
CA LYS A 144 17.05 -5.95 -0.80
C LYS A 144 16.44 -5.99 0.60
N GLN A 145 15.59 -6.97 0.90
CA GLN A 145 15.00 -7.11 2.24
C GLN A 145 16.09 -7.36 3.30
N GLY A 146 15.84 -6.89 4.53
CA GLY A 146 16.80 -6.98 5.63
C GLY A 146 17.99 -6.00 5.58
N GLN A 147 18.10 -5.19 4.52
CA GLN A 147 19.19 -4.23 4.31
C GLN A 147 18.82 -2.78 4.65
N ASN A 148 17.75 -2.57 5.40
CA ASN A 148 17.27 -1.27 5.89
C ASN A 148 16.76 -0.27 4.83
N TYR A 149 16.53 -0.66 3.57
CA TYR A 149 16.00 0.24 2.54
C TYR A 149 14.63 0.84 2.87
N GLY A 150 13.78 0.10 3.58
CA GLY A 150 12.44 0.59 3.96
C GLY A 150 12.42 1.51 5.18
N LYS A 151 13.41 1.44 6.08
CA LYS A 151 13.43 2.20 7.34
C LYS A 151 13.38 3.72 7.13
N PRO A 152 14.16 4.32 6.22
CA PRO A 152 14.08 5.76 5.96
C PRO A 152 12.68 6.19 5.50
N LEU A 153 12.00 5.40 4.66
CA LEU A 153 10.66 5.71 4.18
C LEU A 153 9.63 5.71 5.31
N MET A 154 9.70 4.71 6.19
CA MET A 154 8.81 4.63 7.34
C MET A 154 9.08 5.80 8.31
N ASN A 155 10.33 6.13 8.58
CA ASN A 155 10.66 7.28 9.42
C ASN A 155 10.17 8.59 8.83
N ALA A 156 10.29 8.79 7.51
CA ALA A 156 9.76 9.97 6.82
C ALA A 156 8.23 10.06 6.95
N LEU A 157 7.52 8.92 6.79
CA LEU A 157 6.08 8.87 7.04
C LEU A 157 5.74 9.24 8.48
N LEU A 158 6.45 8.67 9.48
CA LEU A 158 6.19 8.97 10.89
C LEU A 158 6.40 10.45 11.20
N HIS A 159 7.47 11.06 10.70
CA HIS A 159 7.69 12.51 10.85
C HIS A 159 6.56 13.33 10.21
N TYR A 160 6.07 12.91 9.03
CA TYR A 160 4.93 13.56 8.38
C TYR A 160 3.66 13.47 9.22
N LEU A 161 3.34 12.27 9.75
CA LEU A 161 2.18 12.04 10.60
C LEU A 161 2.22 12.88 11.87
N ASP A 162 3.39 12.95 12.52
CA ASP A 162 3.59 13.74 13.72
C ASP A 162 3.48 15.24 13.45
N ALA A 163 4.08 15.73 12.37
CA ALA A 163 4.01 17.14 11.97
C ALA A 163 2.59 17.59 11.56
N THR A 164 1.76 16.66 11.08
CA THR A 164 0.38 16.95 10.64
C THR A 164 -0.68 16.57 11.68
N GLY A 165 -0.28 15.97 12.82
CA GLY A 165 -1.19 15.51 13.86
C GLY A 165 -2.15 14.42 13.40
N GLN A 166 -1.71 13.55 12.48
CA GLN A 166 -2.52 12.49 11.90
C GLN A 166 -2.22 11.14 12.52
N GLY A 167 -3.25 10.31 12.69
CA GLY A 167 -3.12 8.88 12.90
C GLY A 167 -2.92 8.15 11.57
N CYS A 168 -2.59 6.87 11.66
CA CYS A 168 -2.39 6.03 10.47
C CYS A 168 -2.92 4.62 10.71
N TYR A 169 -3.66 4.12 9.74
CA TYR A 169 -4.13 2.74 9.68
C TYR A 169 -3.37 1.96 8.62
N LEU A 170 -3.20 0.66 8.84
CA LEU A 170 -2.69 -0.29 7.85
C LEU A 170 -3.26 -1.70 8.08
N GLU A 171 -3.17 -2.55 7.07
CA GLU A 171 -3.33 -3.99 7.21
C GLU A 171 -2.09 -4.74 6.73
N THR A 172 -1.84 -5.90 7.32
CA THR A 172 -0.89 -6.87 6.79
C THR A 172 -1.47 -8.29 6.82
N LEU A 173 -1.00 -9.14 5.91
CA LEU A 173 -1.38 -10.56 5.83
C LEU A 173 -0.25 -11.47 6.34
N LYS A 174 0.83 -10.89 6.85
CA LYS A 174 1.97 -11.61 7.39
C LYS A 174 2.09 -11.33 8.88
N PRO A 175 1.99 -12.35 9.75
CA PRO A 175 2.16 -12.18 11.19
C PRO A 175 3.53 -11.61 11.56
N GLU A 176 4.57 -11.94 10.77
CA GLU A 176 5.94 -11.44 10.98
C GLU A 176 6.03 -9.91 10.87
N ASN A 177 5.15 -9.29 10.09
CA ASN A 177 5.13 -7.85 9.93
C ASN A 177 4.51 -7.13 11.13
N VAL A 178 3.72 -7.81 11.96
CA VAL A 178 3.09 -7.17 13.14
C VAL A 178 4.15 -6.59 14.06
N GLY A 179 5.14 -7.39 14.48
CA GLY A 179 6.24 -6.90 15.32
C GLY A 179 7.07 -5.80 14.66
N MET A 180 7.26 -5.85 13.34
CA MET A 180 7.93 -4.78 12.60
C MET A 180 7.14 -3.46 12.71
N TYR A 181 5.83 -3.49 12.49
CA TYR A 181 5.00 -2.28 12.59
C TYR A 181 4.84 -1.80 14.04
N GLU A 182 4.83 -2.69 15.04
CA GLU A 182 4.86 -2.31 16.46
C GLU A 182 6.12 -1.50 16.81
N HIS A 183 7.27 -1.84 16.23
CA HIS A 183 8.49 -1.05 16.36
C HIS A 183 8.34 0.39 15.82
N PHE A 184 7.44 0.63 14.88
CA PHE A 184 7.06 1.94 14.36
C PHE A 184 5.83 2.55 15.06
N SER A 185 5.52 2.09 16.29
CA SER A 185 4.42 2.59 17.13
C SER A 185 3.01 2.33 16.59
N PHE A 186 2.84 1.40 15.66
CA PHE A 186 1.54 0.84 15.35
C PHE A 186 1.14 -0.17 16.42
N ARG A 187 -0.16 -0.32 16.64
CA ARG A 187 -0.72 -1.30 17.59
C ARG A 187 -1.66 -2.23 16.84
N LEU A 188 -1.54 -3.52 17.09
CA LEU A 188 -2.50 -4.49 16.59
C LEU A 188 -3.88 -4.20 17.20
N GLN A 189 -4.88 -4.04 16.34
CA GLN A 189 -6.27 -3.80 16.74
C GLN A 189 -7.06 -5.10 16.73
N ASP A 190 -6.86 -5.91 15.69
CA ASP A 190 -7.57 -7.17 15.51
C ASP A 190 -6.84 -8.12 14.55
N GLU A 191 -7.11 -9.41 14.73
CA GLU A 191 -6.69 -10.49 13.84
C GLU A 191 -7.94 -11.15 13.26
N ILE A 192 -8.20 -10.94 11.97
CA ILE A 192 -9.48 -11.26 11.35
C ILE A 192 -9.27 -12.28 10.23
N LYS A 193 -9.98 -13.42 10.35
CA LYS A 193 -10.06 -14.37 9.24
C LYS A 193 -11.03 -13.85 8.18
N ILE A 194 -10.53 -13.62 6.98
CA ILE A 194 -11.31 -13.21 5.81
C ILE A 194 -11.63 -14.42 4.94
N LYS A 195 -12.84 -14.42 4.39
CA LYS A 195 -13.34 -15.57 3.58
C LYS A 195 -12.58 -15.70 2.28
N THR A 196 -12.25 -14.57 1.65
CA THR A 196 -11.52 -14.57 0.40
C THR A 196 -10.11 -15.11 0.57
N GLY A 197 -9.85 -16.27 -0.03
CA GLY A 197 -8.55 -16.95 0.01
C GLY A 197 -8.18 -17.59 1.35
N ASN A 198 -9.10 -17.65 2.33
CA ASN A 198 -8.85 -18.17 3.69
C ASN A 198 -7.59 -17.52 4.31
N LEU A 199 -7.52 -16.21 4.25
CA LEU A 199 -6.39 -15.40 4.70
C LEU A 199 -6.68 -14.83 6.10
N THR A 200 -5.63 -14.54 6.85
CA THR A 200 -5.71 -13.76 8.08
C THR A 200 -5.21 -12.35 7.82
N LEU A 201 -6.01 -11.36 8.19
CA LEU A 201 -5.69 -9.95 8.09
C LEU A 201 -5.44 -9.40 9.50
N TYR A 202 -4.30 -8.75 9.67
CA TYR A 202 -3.90 -8.05 10.88
C TYR A 202 -4.16 -6.56 10.69
N ALA A 203 -5.19 -6.04 11.37
CA ALA A 203 -5.53 -4.63 11.35
C ALA A 203 -4.68 -3.89 12.38
N MET A 204 -3.96 -2.87 11.98
CA MET A 204 -3.04 -2.13 12.85
C MET A 204 -3.30 -0.62 12.76
N HIS A 205 -3.13 0.06 13.87
CA HIS A 205 -3.37 1.49 13.99
C HIS A 205 -2.26 2.18 14.79
N ARG A 206 -1.78 3.31 14.28
CA ARG A 206 -0.94 4.25 15.00
C ARG A 206 -1.78 5.49 15.35
N PRO A 207 -2.07 5.76 16.64
CA PRO A 207 -2.79 6.97 17.02
C PRO A 207 -1.95 8.21 16.72
N LYS A 208 -2.63 9.34 16.52
CA LYS A 208 -1.96 10.65 16.47
C LYS A 208 -1.27 10.95 17.80
N ASN A 209 -0.09 11.55 17.74
CA ASN A 209 0.55 12.07 18.93
C ASN A 209 -0.28 13.23 19.48
N LYS A 210 -0.43 13.26 20.80
CA LYS A 210 -1.15 14.34 21.51
C LYS A 210 -0.29 15.60 21.57
#